data_2720fdd09df73b3d78c38fc2bd080a97
#
_entry.id   2720fdd09df73b3d78c38fc2bd080a97
#
_cell.length_a   1.000
_cell.length_b   1.000
_cell.length_c   1.000
_cell.angle_alpha   90.00
_cell.angle_beta   90.00
_cell.angle_gamma   90.00
#
_symmetry.space_group_name_H-M   'P 1'
#
loop_
_entity.id
_entity.type
_entity.pdbx_description
1 polymer ?
#
loop_
_entity_poly.entity_id
_entity_poly.type
_entity_poly.pdbx_seq_one_letter_code
_entity_poly.pdbx_strand_id
1 'polypeptide(L)'
;MYYLLAVISIICLLIAIYKLKFPFWSRQPVFHFHNLKYWLMPPGIIQHDKPEKDKYYNKDIYFDTYFSTPTKKKILFSHFINAHYLPHKNEKYSPPKNGVLNYFKAHNNKSYLSMMYDKNTFKLIGTMSTRPLDCFIKDKKLSLYYVDFLCVHQKHRKKGIAPQIIYSHYVNSRNKNKNTVFLFKREGAATLIVPLTAYKNYLFDIFYWDKLVKFDQPNI
;
A
#
# COMPACT_ATOMS: atom_id res chain seq x y z
N MET A 1 -15.73 -33.59 24.69
CA MET A 1 -15.18 -33.85 23.34
C MET A 1 -15.99 -33.22 22.22
N TYR A 2 -17.31 -33.39 22.12
CA TYR A 2 -18.17 -32.84 21.07
C TYR A 2 -18.14 -31.32 20.97
N TYR A 3 -18.18 -30.59 22.12
CA TYR A 3 -18.10 -29.10 22.13
C TYR A 3 -16.78 -28.58 21.54
N LEU A 4 -15.66 -29.25 21.81
CA LEU A 4 -14.37 -28.85 21.25
C LEU A 4 -14.35 -29.03 19.73
N LEU A 5 -14.86 -30.14 19.23
CA LEU A 5 -14.97 -30.40 17.79
C LEU A 5 -15.88 -29.39 17.10
N ALA A 6 -17.00 -29.02 17.71
CA ALA A 6 -17.90 -27.99 17.20
C ALA A 6 -17.20 -26.62 17.11
N VAL A 7 -16.46 -26.21 18.13
CA VAL A 7 -15.71 -24.95 18.13
C VAL A 7 -14.65 -24.93 17.02
N ILE A 8 -13.88 -26.02 16.89
CA ILE A 8 -12.86 -26.16 15.82
C ILE A 8 -13.51 -26.07 14.44
N SER A 9 -14.63 -26.73 14.24
CA SER A 9 -15.37 -26.70 12.96
C SER A 9 -15.83 -25.29 12.60
N ILE A 10 -16.35 -24.56 13.57
CA ILE A 10 -16.76 -23.14 13.38
C ILE A 10 -15.56 -22.26 13.00
N ILE A 11 -14.41 -22.42 13.68
CA ILE A 11 -13.20 -21.68 13.38
C ILE A 11 -12.71 -21.99 11.95
N CYS A 12 -12.68 -23.27 11.57
CA CYS A 12 -12.30 -23.66 10.22
C CYS A 12 -13.23 -23.08 9.16
N LEU A 13 -14.54 -23.07 9.42
CA LEU A 13 -15.54 -22.47 8.53
C LEU A 13 -15.31 -20.95 8.37
N LEU A 14 -15.08 -20.24 9.45
CA LEU A 14 -14.80 -18.81 9.42
C LEU A 14 -13.52 -18.49 8.63
N ILE A 15 -12.46 -19.28 8.79
CA ILE A 15 -11.23 -19.15 8.02
C ILE A 15 -11.48 -19.43 6.53
N ALA A 16 -12.28 -20.43 6.20
CA ALA A 16 -12.64 -20.75 4.82
C ALA A 16 -13.42 -19.60 4.17
N ILE A 17 -14.43 -19.06 4.85
CA ILE A 17 -15.21 -17.90 4.41
C ILE A 17 -14.27 -16.70 4.19
N TYR A 18 -13.34 -16.44 5.10
CA TYR A 18 -12.36 -15.36 4.93
C TYR A 18 -11.51 -15.54 3.67
N LYS A 19 -10.99 -16.76 3.43
CA LYS A 19 -10.17 -17.05 2.24
C LYS A 19 -10.94 -16.89 0.94
N LEU A 20 -12.23 -17.24 0.94
CA LEU A 20 -13.11 -17.07 -0.22
C LEU A 20 -13.44 -15.58 -0.47
N LYS A 21 -13.74 -14.83 0.61
CA LYS A 21 -14.10 -13.42 0.51
C LYS A 21 -12.91 -12.52 0.17
N PHE A 22 -11.72 -12.86 0.63
CA PHE A 22 -10.49 -12.08 0.44
C PHE A 22 -9.36 -12.91 -0.18
N PRO A 23 -9.52 -13.46 -1.40
CA PRO A 23 -8.60 -14.43 -2.00
C PRO A 23 -7.19 -13.88 -2.23
N PHE A 24 -7.05 -12.58 -2.41
CA PHE A 24 -5.76 -11.92 -2.51
C PHE A 24 -5.08 -11.78 -1.14
N TRP A 25 -5.73 -11.08 -0.22
CA TRP A 25 -5.14 -10.76 1.08
C TRP A 25 -4.86 -11.97 1.96
N SER A 26 -5.69 -13.02 1.87
CA SER A 26 -5.49 -14.25 2.64
C SER A 26 -4.20 -15.01 2.30
N ARG A 27 -3.55 -14.67 1.18
CA ARG A 27 -2.29 -15.27 0.71
C ARG A 27 -1.07 -14.38 0.92
N GLN A 28 -1.29 -13.10 1.26
CA GLN A 28 -0.16 -12.18 1.43
C GLN A 28 0.59 -12.44 2.74
N PRO A 29 1.89 -12.16 2.79
CA PRO A 29 2.72 -12.33 3.98
C PRO A 29 2.47 -11.17 4.97
N VAL A 30 1.25 -11.11 5.49
CA VAL A 30 0.81 -10.17 6.51
C VAL A 30 0.38 -10.94 7.77
N PHE A 31 0.29 -10.29 8.91
CA PHE A 31 -0.13 -10.94 10.13
C PHE A 31 -1.65 -11.21 10.11
N HIS A 32 -2.04 -12.45 9.81
CA HIS A 32 -3.43 -12.88 9.91
C HIS A 32 -3.79 -13.29 11.33
N PHE A 33 -4.94 -12.87 11.81
CA PHE A 33 -5.43 -13.17 13.15
C PHE A 33 -5.41 -14.67 13.51
N HIS A 34 -5.70 -15.53 12.54
CA HIS A 34 -5.72 -16.99 12.72
C HIS A 34 -4.35 -17.65 12.67
N ASN A 35 -3.29 -16.90 12.44
CA ASN A 35 -1.93 -17.45 12.37
C ASN A 35 -1.27 -17.42 13.75
N LEU A 36 -1.54 -18.43 14.56
CA LEU A 36 -1.07 -18.54 15.94
C LEU A 36 0.45 -18.41 16.08
N LYS A 37 1.21 -18.86 15.07
CA LYS A 37 2.66 -18.74 15.07
C LYS A 37 3.12 -17.30 15.26
N TYR A 38 2.46 -16.33 14.62
CA TYR A 38 2.87 -14.91 14.70
C TYR A 38 2.53 -14.26 16.04
N TRP A 39 1.59 -14.79 16.79
CA TRP A 39 1.32 -14.34 18.16
C TRP A 39 2.43 -14.68 19.14
N LEU A 40 3.18 -15.75 18.85
CA LEU A 40 4.25 -16.25 19.71
C LEU A 40 5.64 -15.80 19.25
N MET A 41 5.80 -15.34 18.02
CA MET A 41 7.08 -14.88 17.49
C MET A 41 7.36 -13.41 17.88
N PRO A 42 8.63 -13.04 18.08
CA PRO A 42 8.99 -11.64 18.25
C PRO A 42 8.69 -10.85 16.96
N PRO A 43 8.44 -9.53 17.08
CA PRO A 43 8.23 -8.67 15.92
C PRO A 43 9.42 -8.75 14.95
N GLY A 44 9.11 -8.96 13.66
CA GLY A 44 10.15 -9.10 12.63
C GLY A 44 9.59 -9.28 11.24
N ILE A 45 10.47 -9.62 10.30
CA ILE A 45 10.12 -9.90 8.91
C ILE A 45 9.37 -11.23 8.84
N ILE A 46 8.18 -11.22 8.25
CA ILE A 46 7.32 -12.41 8.13
C ILE A 46 7.82 -13.36 7.05
N GLN A 47 8.28 -12.82 5.92
CA GLN A 47 8.75 -13.61 4.78
C GLN A 47 10.19 -13.23 4.40
N HIS A 48 11.12 -14.16 4.57
CA HIS A 48 12.53 -13.99 4.22
C HIS A 48 12.82 -14.40 2.78
N ASP A 49 12.12 -15.41 2.26
CA ASP A 49 12.31 -15.92 0.92
C ASP A 49 11.77 -14.96 -0.15
N LYS A 50 12.32 -15.08 -1.36
CA LYS A 50 11.80 -14.33 -2.49
C LYS A 50 10.39 -14.83 -2.83
N PRO A 51 9.44 -13.93 -3.09
CA PRO A 51 8.09 -14.32 -3.47
C PRO A 51 8.10 -15.01 -4.83
N GLU A 52 7.32 -16.08 -4.94
CA GLU A 52 7.05 -16.77 -6.20
C GLU A 52 6.10 -15.94 -7.08
N LYS A 53 6.19 -16.13 -8.39
CA LYS A 53 5.28 -15.52 -9.34
C LYS A 53 3.99 -16.32 -9.37
N ASP A 54 2.96 -15.81 -8.70
CA ASP A 54 1.62 -16.42 -8.69
C ASP A 54 0.68 -15.81 -9.72
N LYS A 55 -0.62 -16.18 -9.65
CA LYS A 55 -1.67 -15.67 -10.56
C LYS A 55 -1.89 -14.15 -10.54
N TYR A 56 -1.39 -13.45 -9.53
CA TYR A 56 -1.48 -11.99 -9.43
C TYR A 56 -0.26 -11.29 -10.02
N TYR A 57 0.81 -12.03 -10.34
CA TYR A 57 1.97 -11.45 -11.00
C TYR A 57 1.66 -11.14 -12.46
N ASN A 58 1.86 -9.89 -12.84
CA ASN A 58 1.70 -9.43 -14.22
C ASN A 58 3.00 -8.81 -14.71
N LYS A 59 3.67 -9.49 -15.66
CA LYS A 59 4.95 -9.07 -16.23
C LYS A 59 4.86 -7.78 -17.05
N ASP A 60 3.67 -7.43 -17.54
CA ASP A 60 3.44 -6.27 -18.40
C ASP A 60 3.33 -4.96 -17.58
N ILE A 61 3.34 -5.06 -16.25
CA ILE A 61 3.37 -3.88 -15.39
C ILE A 61 4.76 -3.26 -15.43
N TYR A 62 4.80 -1.99 -15.86
CA TYR A 62 6.03 -1.20 -15.77
C TYR A 62 6.44 -1.04 -14.31
N PHE A 63 7.71 -1.30 -14.00
CA PHE A 63 8.29 -1.14 -12.67
C PHE A 63 9.70 -0.61 -12.79
N ASP A 64 9.97 0.53 -12.14
CA ASP A 64 11.32 1.07 -12.04
C ASP A 64 11.48 2.05 -10.87
N THR A 65 12.73 2.48 -10.62
CA THR A 65 12.99 3.56 -9.67
C THR A 65 12.46 4.88 -10.21
N TYR A 66 12.14 5.80 -9.31
CA TYR A 66 11.73 7.15 -9.72
C TYR A 66 12.77 7.82 -10.63
N PHE A 67 14.05 7.71 -10.29
CA PHE A 67 15.11 8.37 -11.08
C PHE A 67 15.30 7.75 -12.45
N SER A 68 15.24 6.43 -12.57
CA SER A 68 15.37 5.71 -13.85
C SER A 68 14.11 5.82 -14.74
N THR A 69 12.97 6.19 -14.16
CA THR A 69 11.71 6.33 -14.91
C THR A 69 11.81 7.50 -15.89
N PRO A 70 11.48 7.32 -17.17
CA PRO A 70 11.48 8.39 -18.18
C PRO A 70 10.56 9.55 -17.79
N THR A 71 10.95 10.79 -18.11
CA THR A 71 10.20 12.01 -17.77
C THR A 71 8.76 11.96 -18.26
N LYS A 72 8.50 11.48 -19.48
CA LYS A 72 7.14 11.33 -20.02
C LYS A 72 6.27 10.43 -19.13
N LYS A 73 6.81 9.33 -18.60
CA LYS A 73 6.08 8.43 -17.69
C LYS A 73 5.84 9.08 -16.33
N LYS A 74 6.81 9.84 -15.78
CA LYS A 74 6.63 10.61 -14.54
C LYS A 74 5.48 11.61 -14.66
N ILE A 75 5.43 12.36 -15.75
CA ILE A 75 4.36 13.32 -16.03
C ILE A 75 3.01 12.60 -16.14
N LEU A 76 2.95 11.49 -16.89
CA LEU A 76 1.73 10.68 -17.03
C LEU A 76 1.26 10.12 -15.68
N PHE A 77 2.19 9.64 -14.84
CA PHE A 77 1.90 9.20 -13.47
C PHE A 77 1.27 10.32 -12.64
N SER A 78 1.88 11.51 -12.65
CA SER A 78 1.37 12.67 -11.90
C SER A 78 -0.03 13.08 -12.37
N HIS A 79 -0.27 13.16 -13.68
CA HIS A 79 -1.59 13.47 -14.23
C HIS A 79 -2.63 12.42 -13.84
N PHE A 80 -2.26 11.14 -13.85
CA PHE A 80 -3.16 10.07 -13.47
C PHE A 80 -3.56 10.16 -12.00
N ILE A 81 -2.61 10.46 -11.10
CA ILE A 81 -2.88 10.66 -9.68
C ILE A 81 -3.83 11.86 -9.49
N ASN A 82 -3.53 13.00 -10.10
CA ASN A 82 -4.38 14.19 -9.99
C ASN A 82 -5.81 13.96 -10.48
N ALA A 83 -5.99 13.09 -11.48
CA ALA A 83 -7.31 12.83 -12.05
C ALA A 83 -8.12 11.76 -11.31
N HIS A 84 -7.45 10.77 -10.69
CA HIS A 84 -8.13 9.55 -10.23
C HIS A 84 -7.87 9.17 -8.78
N TYR A 85 -6.93 9.81 -8.08
CA TYR A 85 -6.63 9.50 -6.69
C TYR A 85 -7.63 10.17 -5.75
N LEU A 86 -8.24 9.37 -4.88
CA LEU A 86 -9.23 9.79 -3.87
C LEU A 86 -10.34 10.73 -4.44
N PRO A 87 -11.03 10.36 -5.52
CA PRO A 87 -12.16 11.16 -5.96
C PRO A 87 -13.33 10.95 -5.00
N HIS A 88 -13.54 11.88 -4.09
CA HIS A 88 -14.76 11.93 -3.27
C HIS A 88 -15.74 12.93 -3.88
N LYS A 89 -17.05 12.79 -3.58
CA LYS A 89 -18.08 13.68 -4.15
C LYS A 89 -17.81 15.17 -3.89
N ASN A 90 -17.21 15.49 -2.73
CA ASN A 90 -16.96 16.84 -2.28
C ASN A 90 -15.46 17.17 -2.09
N GLU A 91 -14.56 16.19 -2.30
CA GLU A 91 -13.13 16.36 -2.06
C GLU A 91 -12.34 15.81 -3.23
N LYS A 92 -11.36 16.57 -3.68
CA LYS A 92 -10.45 16.20 -4.75
C LYS A 92 -9.02 16.35 -4.25
N TYR A 93 -8.21 15.32 -4.44
CA TYR A 93 -6.78 15.43 -4.24
C TYR A 93 -6.21 16.42 -5.28
N SER A 94 -5.77 17.57 -4.83
CA SER A 94 -5.26 18.64 -5.67
C SER A 94 -3.92 19.14 -5.14
N PRO A 95 -2.83 18.37 -5.33
CA PRO A 95 -1.50 18.82 -4.91
C PRO A 95 -1.06 20.03 -5.74
N PRO A 96 -0.13 20.86 -5.22
CA PRO A 96 0.47 21.94 -5.98
C PRO A 96 1.16 21.39 -7.24
N LYS A 97 1.38 22.29 -8.23
CA LYS A 97 2.06 21.94 -9.49
C LYS A 97 3.38 21.22 -9.18
N ASN A 98 3.57 20.05 -9.76
CA ASN A 98 4.70 19.15 -9.50
C ASN A 98 4.77 18.53 -8.08
N GLY A 99 3.79 18.77 -7.20
CA GLY A 99 3.80 18.28 -5.83
C GLY A 99 3.98 16.75 -5.73
N VAL A 100 3.30 15.99 -6.59
CA VAL A 100 3.46 14.53 -6.65
C VAL A 100 4.89 14.11 -7.02
N LEU A 101 5.51 14.79 -7.99
CA LEU A 101 6.86 14.43 -8.47
C LEU A 101 7.96 14.87 -7.51
N ASN A 102 7.84 16.06 -6.94
CA ASN A 102 8.83 16.59 -5.99
C ASN A 102 8.89 15.75 -4.72
N TYR A 103 7.77 15.17 -4.31
CA TYR A 103 7.69 14.26 -3.20
C TYR A 103 8.69 13.11 -3.26
N PHE A 104 8.99 12.57 -4.46
CA PHE A 104 9.92 11.46 -4.64
C PHE A 104 11.39 11.90 -4.73
N LYS A 105 11.67 13.18 -4.91
CA LYS A 105 13.04 13.70 -5.05
C LYS A 105 13.78 13.82 -3.72
N ALA A 106 13.05 14.02 -2.62
CA ALA A 106 13.61 14.36 -1.32
C ALA A 106 14.03 13.16 -0.47
N HIS A 107 13.97 11.93 -1.00
CA HIS A 107 14.29 10.73 -0.24
C HIS A 107 15.74 10.30 -0.41
N ASN A 108 16.38 9.88 0.68
CA ASN A 108 17.77 9.39 0.70
C ASN A 108 17.96 8.07 -0.04
N ASN A 109 16.91 7.26 -0.18
CA ASN A 109 16.92 5.99 -0.87
C ASN A 109 15.96 6.01 -2.08
N LYS A 110 16.07 4.98 -2.93
CA LYS A 110 15.31 4.89 -4.19
C LYS A 110 13.83 4.65 -3.92
N SER A 111 12.97 5.52 -4.41
CA SER A 111 11.52 5.27 -4.54
C SER A 111 11.23 4.47 -5.80
N TYR A 112 10.17 3.65 -5.78
CA TYR A 112 9.77 2.83 -6.93
C TYR A 112 8.38 3.21 -7.42
N LEU A 113 8.19 3.14 -8.74
CA LEU A 113 6.92 3.37 -9.41
C LEU A 113 6.48 2.12 -10.15
N SER A 114 5.19 1.81 -10.07
CA SER A 114 4.53 0.83 -10.92
C SER A 114 3.40 1.48 -11.71
N MET A 115 3.27 1.10 -12.97
CA MET A 115 2.26 1.62 -13.88
C MET A 115 1.68 0.47 -14.70
N MET A 116 0.36 0.32 -14.69
CA MET A 116 -0.34 -0.69 -15.46
C MET A 116 -1.12 -0.03 -16.59
N TYR A 117 -0.92 -0.53 -17.80
CA TYR A 117 -1.57 -0.06 -19.00
C TYR A 117 -2.62 -1.07 -19.47
N ASP A 118 -3.69 -0.57 -20.04
CA ASP A 118 -4.66 -1.40 -20.75
C ASP A 118 -4.03 -1.94 -22.04
N LYS A 119 -4.17 -3.24 -22.28
CA LYS A 119 -3.50 -3.92 -23.41
C LYS A 119 -4.02 -3.49 -24.79
N ASN A 120 -5.28 -3.08 -24.87
CA ASN A 120 -5.91 -2.74 -26.14
C ASN A 120 -5.77 -1.25 -26.45
N THR A 121 -5.93 -0.40 -25.43
CA THR A 121 -5.94 1.05 -25.63
C THR A 121 -4.62 1.73 -25.28
N PHE A 122 -3.67 0.99 -24.68
CA PHE A 122 -2.40 1.50 -24.15
C PHE A 122 -2.53 2.68 -23.16
N LYS A 123 -3.74 2.90 -22.64
CA LYS A 123 -4.00 3.94 -21.64
C LYS A 123 -3.58 3.45 -20.26
N LEU A 124 -3.05 4.36 -19.44
CA LEU A 124 -2.73 4.08 -18.05
C LEU A 124 -4.03 3.84 -17.26
N ILE A 125 -4.13 2.69 -16.59
CA ILE A 125 -5.32 2.26 -15.85
C ILE A 125 -5.06 2.05 -14.36
N GLY A 126 -3.81 1.98 -13.95
CA GLY A 126 -3.49 1.86 -12.54
C GLY A 126 -2.03 2.18 -12.23
N THR A 127 -1.81 2.66 -11.03
CA THR A 127 -0.49 3.07 -10.52
C THR A 127 -0.31 2.62 -9.08
N MET A 128 0.92 2.51 -8.66
CA MET A 128 1.35 2.38 -7.27
C MET A 128 2.77 2.92 -7.16
N SER A 129 3.10 3.50 -6.03
CA SER A 129 4.46 3.86 -5.70
C SER A 129 4.83 3.40 -4.31
N THR A 130 6.13 3.32 -4.06
CA THR A 130 6.68 3.14 -2.73
C THR A 130 7.85 4.07 -2.51
N ARG A 131 7.92 4.63 -1.31
CA ARG A 131 9.03 5.47 -0.85
C ARG A 131 9.74 4.84 0.33
N PRO A 132 11.02 5.09 0.50
CA PRO A 132 11.76 4.63 1.69
C PRO A 132 11.20 5.33 2.94
N LEU A 133 11.18 4.58 4.03
CA LEU A 133 10.78 5.06 5.34
C LEU A 133 11.61 4.34 6.40
N ASP A 134 12.25 5.09 7.28
CA ASP A 134 12.86 4.56 8.49
C ASP A 134 11.80 4.55 9.61
N CYS A 135 11.60 3.40 10.20
CA CYS A 135 10.64 3.18 11.27
C CYS A 135 11.37 2.64 12.51
N PHE A 136 11.01 3.13 13.67
CA PHE A 136 11.51 2.60 14.94
C PHE A 136 10.39 1.78 15.59
N ILE A 137 10.65 0.50 15.82
CA ILE A 137 9.74 -0.39 16.54
C ILE A 137 10.46 -0.81 17.80
N LYS A 138 9.98 -0.29 18.95
CA LYS A 138 10.76 -0.29 20.20
C LYS A 138 12.14 0.34 19.90
N ASP A 139 13.22 -0.28 20.29
CA ASP A 139 14.58 0.24 20.11
C ASP A 139 15.24 -0.19 18.80
N LYS A 140 14.51 -0.84 17.89
CA LYS A 140 15.06 -1.34 16.64
C LYS A 140 14.65 -0.46 15.46
N LYS A 141 15.66 0.08 14.75
CA LYS A 141 15.45 0.76 13.47
C LYS A 141 15.17 -0.27 12.37
N LEU A 142 14.09 -0.05 11.63
CA LEU A 142 13.71 -0.83 10.46
C LEU A 142 13.61 0.11 9.25
N SER A 143 14.46 -0.12 8.25
CA SER A 143 14.31 0.53 6.95
C SER A 143 13.30 -0.25 6.13
N LEU A 144 12.21 0.36 5.77
CA LEU A 144 11.10 -0.22 5.05
C LEU A 144 10.61 0.71 3.93
N TYR A 145 9.59 0.30 3.21
CA TYR A 145 8.96 1.11 2.17
C TYR A 145 7.50 1.40 2.52
N TYR A 146 7.12 2.66 2.42
CA TYR A 146 5.72 3.06 2.56
C TYR A 146 5.03 3.07 1.20
N VAL A 147 3.86 2.43 1.13
CA VAL A 147 3.05 2.38 -0.08
C VAL A 147 2.25 3.66 -0.23
N ASP A 148 2.45 4.33 -1.35
CA ASP A 148 1.73 5.55 -1.73
C ASP A 148 1.07 5.40 -3.10
N PHE A 149 0.08 6.24 -3.38
CA PHE A 149 -0.54 6.39 -4.70
C PHE A 149 -0.97 5.09 -5.37
N LEU A 150 -1.47 4.12 -4.58
CA LEU A 150 -2.20 3.00 -5.15
C LEU A 150 -3.52 3.53 -5.70
N CYS A 151 -3.61 3.62 -7.00
CA CYS A 151 -4.75 4.19 -7.69
C CYS A 151 -5.14 3.33 -8.89
N VAL A 152 -6.45 3.07 -9.04
CA VAL A 152 -7.02 2.40 -10.20
C VAL A 152 -8.12 3.28 -10.80
N HIS A 153 -8.06 3.47 -12.11
CA HIS A 153 -9.07 4.22 -12.87
C HIS A 153 -10.48 3.66 -12.58
N GLN A 154 -11.46 4.53 -12.35
CA GLN A 154 -12.80 4.16 -11.89
C GLN A 154 -13.45 3.06 -12.73
N LYS A 155 -13.40 3.16 -14.07
CA LYS A 155 -13.97 2.18 -15.00
C LYS A 155 -13.29 0.80 -14.95
N HIS A 156 -12.13 0.69 -14.32
CA HIS A 156 -11.34 -0.53 -14.22
C HIS A 156 -11.29 -1.10 -12.78
N ARG A 157 -12.00 -0.47 -11.82
CA ARG A 157 -12.13 -0.98 -10.45
C ARG A 157 -12.90 -2.30 -10.42
N LYS A 158 -12.68 -3.08 -9.37
CA LYS A 158 -13.29 -4.41 -9.14
C LYS A 158 -12.95 -5.47 -10.20
N LYS A 159 -11.98 -5.22 -11.09
CA LYS A 159 -11.48 -6.14 -12.13
C LYS A 159 -10.13 -6.79 -11.77
N GLY A 160 -9.75 -6.85 -10.51
CA GLY A 160 -8.49 -7.46 -10.08
C GLY A 160 -7.21 -6.67 -10.39
N ILE A 161 -7.33 -5.39 -10.82
CA ILE A 161 -6.18 -4.55 -11.21
C ILE A 161 -5.29 -4.24 -9.99
N ALA A 162 -5.88 -3.79 -8.88
CA ALA A 162 -5.10 -3.44 -7.68
C ALA A 162 -4.30 -4.63 -7.14
N PRO A 163 -4.85 -5.85 -6.96
CA PRO A 163 -4.09 -7.04 -6.63
C PRO A 163 -2.90 -7.32 -7.55
N GLN A 164 -3.06 -7.16 -8.86
CA GLN A 164 -1.97 -7.38 -9.81
C GLN A 164 -0.86 -6.34 -9.64
N ILE A 165 -1.22 -5.06 -9.48
CA ILE A 165 -0.24 -3.98 -9.27
C ILE A 165 0.52 -4.20 -7.96
N ILE A 166 -0.17 -4.47 -6.86
CA ILE A 166 0.42 -4.69 -5.54
C ILE A 166 1.40 -5.87 -5.60
N TYR A 167 0.95 -7.00 -6.14
CA TYR A 167 1.77 -8.21 -6.16
C TYR A 167 2.98 -8.09 -7.08
N SER A 168 2.80 -7.54 -8.27
CA SER A 168 3.92 -7.33 -9.20
C SER A 168 4.94 -6.32 -8.66
N HIS A 169 4.48 -5.25 -8.03
CA HIS A 169 5.35 -4.29 -7.36
C HIS A 169 6.14 -4.96 -6.23
N TYR A 170 5.48 -5.77 -5.41
CA TYR A 170 6.09 -6.54 -4.33
C TYR A 170 7.17 -7.50 -4.85
N VAL A 171 6.85 -8.36 -5.84
CA VAL A 171 7.79 -9.31 -6.44
C VAL A 171 9.01 -8.59 -7.04
N ASN A 172 8.77 -7.55 -7.83
CA ASN A 172 9.83 -6.80 -8.50
C ASN A 172 10.74 -6.07 -7.50
N SER A 173 10.17 -5.48 -6.45
CA SER A 173 10.94 -4.84 -5.40
C SER A 173 11.81 -5.83 -4.63
N ARG A 174 11.26 -6.99 -4.27
CA ARG A 174 11.98 -8.07 -3.57
C ARG A 174 13.08 -8.68 -4.42
N ASN A 175 12.94 -8.67 -5.73
CA ASN A 175 14.00 -9.07 -6.65
C ASN A 175 15.16 -8.08 -6.68
N LYS A 176 14.88 -6.78 -6.51
CA LYS A 176 15.93 -5.75 -6.43
C LYS A 176 16.57 -5.67 -5.04
N ASN A 177 15.77 -5.88 -3.98
CA ASN A 177 16.24 -5.87 -2.60
C ASN A 177 15.51 -6.95 -1.78
N LYS A 178 16.24 -8.00 -1.40
CA LYS A 178 15.71 -9.18 -0.69
C LYS A 178 14.95 -8.85 0.60
N ASN A 179 15.37 -7.82 1.31
CA ASN A 179 14.83 -7.46 2.64
C ASN A 179 13.76 -6.37 2.57
N THR A 180 13.18 -6.11 1.40
CA THR A 180 12.15 -5.08 1.27
C THR A 180 10.88 -5.46 2.05
N VAL A 181 10.52 -4.63 3.02
CA VAL A 181 9.28 -4.72 3.79
C VAL A 181 8.42 -3.53 3.42
N PHE A 182 7.10 -3.74 3.31
CA PHE A 182 6.15 -2.71 2.95
C PHE A 182 5.20 -2.39 4.10
N LEU A 183 5.04 -1.10 4.36
CA LEU A 183 4.00 -0.56 5.23
C LEU A 183 2.96 0.14 4.36
N PHE A 184 1.69 -0.11 4.61
CA PHE A 184 0.59 0.60 3.95
C PHE A 184 -0.51 0.98 4.93
N LYS A 185 -1.11 2.13 4.68
CA LYS A 185 -2.29 2.59 5.42
C LYS A 185 -3.53 1.94 4.84
N ARG A 186 -4.41 1.48 5.70
CA ARG A 186 -5.76 1.06 5.35
C ARG A 186 -6.79 1.90 6.09
N GLU A 187 -7.80 2.33 5.38
CA GLU A 187 -8.96 3.00 5.93
C GLU A 187 -10.12 2.02 6.08
N GLY A 188 -10.96 2.23 7.10
CA GLY A 188 -12.16 1.43 7.36
C GLY A 188 -11.99 0.34 8.41
N ALA A 189 -13.02 -0.51 8.52
CA ALA A 189 -13.13 -1.52 9.56
C ALA A 189 -11.98 -2.54 9.57
N ALA A 190 -11.69 -3.06 10.75
CA ALA A 190 -10.72 -4.13 10.94
C ALA A 190 -11.08 -5.35 10.09
N THR A 191 -10.06 -5.98 9.54
CA THR A 191 -10.15 -7.30 8.89
C THR A 191 -9.53 -8.33 9.81
N LEU A 192 -9.47 -9.59 9.34
CA LEU A 192 -8.67 -10.63 10.00
C LEU A 192 -7.15 -10.45 9.83
N ILE A 193 -6.70 -9.28 9.36
CA ILE A 193 -5.29 -8.88 9.37
C ILE A 193 -5.06 -8.03 10.62
N VAL A 194 -4.08 -8.42 11.43
CA VAL A 194 -3.67 -7.69 12.61
C VAL A 194 -2.86 -6.47 12.18
N PRO A 195 -3.29 -5.24 12.48
CA PRO A 195 -2.55 -4.04 12.13
C PRO A 195 -1.31 -3.88 13.03
N LEU A 196 -0.25 -3.29 12.49
CA LEU A 196 0.92 -2.91 13.28
C LEU A 196 0.54 -1.84 14.33
N THR A 197 -0.29 -0.88 13.92
CA THR A 197 -0.86 0.15 14.78
C THR A 197 -2.20 0.62 14.24
N ALA A 198 -3.06 1.12 15.12
CA ALA A 198 -4.30 1.78 14.76
C ALA A 198 -4.33 3.18 15.34
N TYR A 199 -4.76 4.16 14.56
CA TYR A 199 -4.90 5.55 14.99
C TYR A 199 -6.23 6.14 14.49
N LYS A 200 -6.71 7.12 15.23
CA LYS A 200 -7.90 7.89 14.87
C LYS A 200 -7.47 9.25 14.31
N ASN A 201 -8.08 9.65 13.21
CA ASN A 201 -7.95 11.01 12.70
C ASN A 201 -9.08 11.86 13.29
N TYR A 202 -8.73 13.04 13.77
CA TYR A 202 -9.70 14.05 14.22
C TYR A 202 -9.66 15.20 13.23
N LEU A 203 -10.83 15.62 12.77
CA LEU A 203 -10.99 16.83 11.98
C LEU A 203 -11.53 17.92 12.90
N PHE A 204 -10.90 19.08 12.87
CA PHE A 204 -11.33 20.25 13.61
C PHE A 204 -11.71 21.32 12.60
N ASP A 205 -12.90 21.90 12.77
CA ASP A 205 -13.30 23.07 12.01
C ASP A 205 -12.64 24.29 12.62
N ILE A 206 -11.72 24.89 11.87
CA ILE A 206 -10.98 26.09 12.28
C ILE A 206 -11.69 27.40 11.90
N PHE A 207 -12.86 27.32 11.27
CA PHE A 207 -13.63 28.50 10.84
C PHE A 207 -14.01 29.41 12.03
N TYR A 208 -14.26 28.82 13.19
CA TYR A 208 -14.62 29.52 14.43
C TYR A 208 -13.42 29.89 15.31
N TRP A 209 -12.20 29.70 14.85
CA TRP A 209 -11.01 30.09 15.63
C TRP A 209 -10.72 31.59 15.42
N ASP A 210 -10.83 32.38 16.48
CA ASP A 210 -10.64 33.85 16.46
C ASP A 210 -9.22 34.24 16.08
N LYS A 211 -8.22 33.39 16.30
CA LYS A 211 -6.82 33.62 15.90
C LYS A 211 -6.17 32.33 15.45
N LEU A 212 -5.77 32.30 14.19
CA LEU A 212 -4.79 31.30 13.74
C LEU A 212 -3.46 31.59 14.44
N VAL A 213 -2.94 30.61 15.16
CA VAL A 213 -1.58 30.69 15.72
C VAL A 213 -0.63 30.87 14.54
N LYS A 214 0.14 31.97 14.50
CA LYS A 214 1.25 32.09 13.56
C LYS A 214 2.26 31.02 13.97
N PHE A 215 2.35 29.97 13.17
CA PHE A 215 3.47 29.06 13.29
C PHE A 215 4.70 29.83 12.82
N ASP A 216 5.65 30.07 13.71
CA ASP A 216 6.97 30.49 13.31
C ASP A 216 7.51 29.45 12.35
N GLN A 217 7.74 29.85 11.10
CA GLN A 217 8.38 28.97 10.14
C GLN A 217 9.76 28.65 10.69
N PRO A 218 10.12 27.37 10.92
CA PRO A 218 11.48 27.06 11.26
C PRO A 218 12.35 27.58 10.12
N ASN A 219 13.36 28.37 10.46
CA ASN A 219 14.37 28.79 9.50
C ASN A 219 15.00 27.53 8.92
N ILE A 220 14.69 27.20 7.67
CA ILE A 220 15.29 26.14 6.88
C ILE A 220 16.55 26.70 6.22
#